data_2810179a9643045eb439cc9d1bac3afd
#
_entry.id   2810179a9643045eb439cc9d1bac3afd
#
_cell.length_a   1.000
_cell.length_b   1.000
_cell.length_c   1.000
_cell.angle_alpha   90.00
_cell.angle_beta   90.00
_cell.angle_gamma   90.00
#
_symmetry.space_group_name_H-M   'P 1'
#
loop_
_entity.id
_entity.type
_entity.pdbx_description
1 polymer ?
#
loop_
_entity_poly.entity_id
_entity_poly.type
_entity_poly.pdbx_seq_one_letter_code
_entity_poly.pdbx_strand_id
1 'polypeptide(L)'
;DPEDGGMPQEEPTRLFAGLGTAGDTNERFHFLTKNQSSHRLSTAFDGPTLYGLDSDHSGVFGKIGEGGVAIDTVEDMERLYAGFDLADPNTSVSLTINGPAPAIMAMFVAAAKRRFGAGVEKKLRGTVQADILKEVQAQNEMLFPTEASLRFLLDMMEYSVECLPRWYPVSVSGYHISQAGATPVQQAAFTLS
;
A
#
# COMPACT_ATOMS: atom_id res chain seq x y z
N ASP A 1 -11.84 18.66 22.64
CA ASP A 1 -12.77 19.63 23.22
C ASP A 1 -12.19 21.03 23.00
N PRO A 2 -12.87 21.98 22.32
CA PRO A 2 -12.32 23.30 22.01
C PRO A 2 -12.07 24.18 23.24
N GLU A 3 -12.45 23.75 24.41
CA GLU A 3 -12.36 24.54 25.64
C GLU A 3 -11.00 24.45 26.36
N ASP A 4 -10.13 23.49 25.99
CA ASP A 4 -8.86 23.29 26.72
C ASP A 4 -7.67 24.08 26.15
N GLY A 5 -7.83 24.90 25.13
CA GLY A 5 -6.76 25.75 24.58
C GLY A 5 -5.49 24.99 24.16
N GLY A 6 -5.53 23.66 24.10
CA GLY A 6 -4.46 22.82 23.61
C GLY A 6 -4.30 22.98 22.10
N MET A 7 -3.07 23.19 21.64
CA MET A 7 -2.80 23.09 20.21
C MET A 7 -3.28 21.74 19.70
N PRO A 8 -3.89 21.67 18.51
CA PRO A 8 -4.24 20.38 17.91
C PRO A 8 -3.00 19.49 17.93
N GLN A 9 -3.12 18.28 18.49
CA GLN A 9 -2.04 17.31 18.42
C GLN A 9 -1.76 17.09 16.93
N GLU A 10 -0.55 17.40 16.51
CA GLU A 10 -0.13 17.11 15.13
C GLU A 10 -0.36 15.63 14.89
N GLU A 11 -1.13 15.30 13.85
CA GLU A 11 -1.30 13.91 13.43
C GLU A 11 0.09 13.33 13.08
N PRO A 12 0.41 12.12 13.54
CA PRO A 12 1.71 11.54 13.23
C PRO A 12 1.91 11.47 11.72
N THR A 13 3.08 11.93 11.26
CA THR A 13 3.43 11.97 9.85
C THR A 13 3.41 10.56 9.24
N ARG A 14 2.77 10.43 8.10
CA ARG A 14 2.85 9.21 7.30
C ARG A 14 4.21 9.17 6.59
N LEU A 15 4.95 8.09 6.80
CA LEU A 15 6.28 7.91 6.23
C LEU A 15 6.19 7.08 4.96
N PHE A 16 6.65 7.64 3.87
CA PHE A 16 6.66 6.99 2.56
C PHE A 16 8.06 6.47 2.24
N ALA A 17 8.18 5.19 1.96
CA ALA A 17 9.42 4.56 1.54
C ALA A 17 9.16 3.40 0.58
N GLY A 18 10.16 3.11 -0.21
CA GLY A 18 10.23 1.97 -1.12
C GLY A 18 11.48 2.09 -1.97
N LEU A 19 12.45 1.23 -1.73
CA LEU A 19 13.71 1.14 -2.46
C LEU A 19 14.34 -0.24 -2.27
N GLY A 20 15.03 -0.71 -3.27
CA GLY A 20 15.84 -1.92 -3.18
C GLY A 20 15.06 -3.16 -2.81
N THR A 21 15.66 -3.97 -1.96
CA THR A 21 15.05 -5.16 -1.38
C THR A 21 14.11 -4.82 -0.22
N ALA A 22 13.33 -5.80 0.23
CA ALA A 22 12.51 -5.69 1.42
C ALA A 22 13.31 -5.28 2.66
N GLY A 23 14.55 -5.78 2.79
CA GLY A 23 15.48 -5.42 3.87
C GLY A 23 15.90 -3.95 3.82
N ASP A 24 16.28 -3.44 2.64
CA ASP A 24 16.69 -2.04 2.47
C ASP A 24 15.55 -1.08 2.85
N THR A 25 14.34 -1.37 2.40
CA THR A 25 13.15 -0.58 2.75
C THR A 25 12.80 -0.70 4.24
N ASN A 26 12.94 -1.87 4.84
CA ASN A 26 12.76 -2.07 6.28
C ASN A 26 13.71 -1.21 7.10
N GLU A 27 15.01 -1.21 6.78
CA GLU A 27 16.00 -0.35 7.42
C GLU A 27 15.64 1.12 7.29
N ARG A 28 15.15 1.53 6.10
CA ARG A 28 14.68 2.90 5.88
C ARG A 28 13.48 3.24 6.75
N PHE A 29 12.50 2.36 6.90
CA PHE A 29 11.38 2.57 7.79
C PHE A 29 11.84 2.71 9.25
N HIS A 30 12.70 1.84 9.74
CA HIS A 30 13.26 1.94 11.10
C HIS A 30 14.02 3.24 11.32
N PHE A 31 14.81 3.69 10.34
CA PHE A 31 15.51 4.97 10.42
C PHE A 31 14.52 6.14 10.54
N LEU A 32 13.49 6.16 9.71
CA LEU A 32 12.50 7.24 9.70
C LEU A 32 11.60 7.27 10.94
N THR A 33 11.33 6.09 11.54
CA THR A 33 10.44 5.97 12.71
C THR A 33 11.18 6.06 14.04
N LYS A 34 12.49 6.17 14.05
CA LYS A 34 13.35 6.03 15.24
C LYS A 34 12.88 6.82 16.47
N ASN A 35 12.27 7.98 16.27
CA ASN A 35 11.82 8.86 17.36
C ASN A 35 10.29 9.04 17.38
N GLN A 36 9.54 8.11 16.75
CA GLN A 36 8.07 8.21 16.69
C GLN A 36 7.41 7.19 17.60
N SER A 37 6.37 7.61 18.28
CA SER A 37 5.52 6.74 19.10
C SER A 37 4.45 6.00 18.30
N SER A 38 4.24 6.39 17.05
CA SER A 38 3.31 5.74 16.12
C SER A 38 3.97 5.51 14.77
N HIS A 39 3.60 4.42 14.10
CA HIS A 39 4.20 3.99 12.85
C HIS A 39 3.15 4.03 11.72
N ARG A 40 3.17 5.06 10.90
CA ARG A 40 2.31 5.19 9.70
C ARG A 40 3.16 4.94 8.45
N LEU A 41 3.28 3.68 8.08
CA LEU A 41 4.17 3.20 7.02
C LEU A 41 3.44 3.18 5.67
N SER A 42 3.92 3.94 4.70
CA SER A 42 3.40 3.93 3.34
C SER A 42 4.46 3.35 2.40
N THR A 43 4.11 2.27 1.73
CA THR A 43 5.05 1.51 0.91
C THR A 43 4.83 1.78 -0.58
N ALA A 44 5.89 2.18 -1.27
CA ALA A 44 5.97 2.17 -2.73
C ALA A 44 6.59 0.86 -3.20
N PHE A 45 6.00 0.25 -4.22
CA PHE A 45 6.51 -0.96 -4.87
C PHE A 45 7.21 -0.61 -6.18
N ASP A 46 8.23 -1.38 -6.54
CA ASP A 46 8.97 -1.17 -7.77
C ASP A 46 8.18 -1.56 -9.03
N GLY A 47 8.71 -1.19 -10.20
CA GLY A 47 8.07 -1.49 -11.47
C GLY A 47 7.77 -2.97 -11.68
N PRO A 48 8.72 -3.89 -11.49
CA PRO A 48 8.45 -5.33 -11.57
C PRO A 48 7.28 -5.78 -10.71
N THR A 49 7.25 -5.41 -9.44
CA THR A 49 6.14 -5.74 -8.52
C THR A 49 4.81 -5.14 -8.99
N LEU A 50 4.80 -3.89 -9.48
CA LEU A 50 3.59 -3.23 -10.03
C LEU A 50 3.05 -3.93 -11.27
N TYR A 51 3.93 -4.53 -12.09
CA TYR A 51 3.55 -5.30 -13.28
C TYR A 51 3.35 -6.80 -13.00
N GLY A 52 3.41 -7.23 -11.75
CA GLY A 52 3.24 -8.64 -11.37
C GLY A 52 4.33 -9.55 -11.93
N LEU A 53 5.55 -9.05 -12.02
CA LEU A 53 6.71 -9.78 -12.49
C LEU A 53 7.66 -10.06 -11.32
N ASP A 54 8.16 -11.28 -11.24
CA ASP A 54 9.18 -11.64 -10.26
C ASP A 54 10.54 -11.03 -10.63
N SER A 55 11.39 -10.81 -9.64
CA SER A 55 12.70 -10.18 -9.79
C SER A 55 13.67 -10.98 -10.66
N ASP A 56 13.44 -12.28 -10.88
CA ASP A 56 14.24 -13.13 -11.78
C ASP A 56 13.75 -13.13 -13.24
N HIS A 57 12.67 -12.41 -13.55
CA HIS A 57 12.17 -12.31 -14.91
C HIS A 57 13.17 -11.56 -15.80
N SER A 58 13.47 -12.13 -16.95
CA SER A 58 14.53 -11.60 -17.87
C SER A 58 14.30 -10.15 -18.34
N GLY A 59 13.06 -9.67 -18.34
CA GLY A 59 12.69 -8.32 -18.79
C GLY A 59 12.84 -7.21 -17.74
N VAL A 60 13.19 -7.55 -16.48
CA VAL A 60 13.23 -6.56 -15.38
C VAL A 60 14.64 -6.15 -14.96
N PHE A 61 15.67 -6.60 -15.67
CA PHE A 61 17.05 -6.26 -15.36
C PHE A 61 17.23 -4.73 -15.27
N GLY A 62 17.85 -4.28 -14.18
CA GLY A 62 18.09 -2.86 -13.91
C GLY A 62 16.88 -2.06 -13.43
N LYS A 63 15.74 -2.73 -13.16
CA LYS A 63 14.52 -2.07 -12.68
C LYS A 63 14.10 -2.53 -11.27
N ILE A 64 14.78 -3.54 -10.74
CA ILE A 64 14.48 -4.15 -9.45
C ILE A 64 14.85 -3.18 -8.33
N GLY A 65 13.91 -2.87 -7.46
CA GLY A 65 14.11 -1.96 -6.33
C GLY A 65 14.26 -0.49 -6.73
N GLU A 66 14.02 -0.13 -8.02
CA GLU A 66 14.06 1.24 -8.49
C GLU A 66 12.69 1.90 -8.33
N GLY A 67 12.65 3.04 -7.62
CA GLY A 67 11.41 3.78 -7.37
C GLY A 67 10.42 3.11 -6.42
N GLY A 68 10.77 1.96 -5.85
CA GLY A 68 9.95 1.20 -4.93
C GLY A 68 10.67 -0.04 -4.42
N VAL A 69 10.03 -0.81 -3.55
CA VAL A 69 10.55 -2.07 -3.02
C VAL A 69 10.16 -3.25 -3.89
N ALA A 70 11.10 -4.15 -4.16
CA ALA A 70 10.83 -5.42 -4.81
C ALA A 70 10.23 -6.42 -3.83
N ILE A 71 9.06 -6.98 -4.16
CA ILE A 71 8.36 -8.00 -3.37
C ILE A 71 7.92 -9.14 -4.30
N ASP A 72 8.55 -10.28 -4.16
CA ASP A 72 8.24 -11.49 -4.93
C ASP A 72 7.49 -12.52 -4.08
N THR A 73 7.74 -12.55 -2.77
CA THR A 73 7.29 -13.62 -1.88
C THR A 73 6.68 -13.10 -0.58
N VAL A 74 5.99 -14.00 0.14
CA VAL A 74 5.51 -13.71 1.50
C VAL A 74 6.68 -13.46 2.45
N GLU A 75 7.82 -14.10 2.25
CA GLU A 75 9.04 -13.91 3.02
C GLU A 75 9.61 -12.51 2.85
N ASP A 76 9.51 -11.90 1.66
CA ASP A 76 9.88 -10.51 1.44
C ASP A 76 8.92 -9.57 2.19
N MET A 77 7.63 -9.88 2.18
CA MET A 77 6.65 -9.11 2.94
C MET A 77 6.90 -9.20 4.46
N GLU A 78 7.32 -10.36 4.97
CA GLU A 78 7.73 -10.53 6.37
C GLU A 78 8.96 -9.68 6.70
N ARG A 79 9.96 -9.65 5.82
CA ARG A 79 11.18 -8.85 5.96
C ARG A 79 10.88 -7.35 5.91
N LEU A 80 10.00 -6.94 4.99
CA LEU A 80 9.62 -5.52 4.81
C LEU A 80 9.11 -4.89 6.11
N TYR A 81 8.31 -5.61 6.88
CA TYR A 81 7.74 -5.12 8.13
C TYR A 81 8.37 -5.76 9.38
N ALA A 82 9.54 -6.37 9.26
CA ALA A 82 10.25 -6.94 10.40
C ALA A 82 10.53 -5.86 11.47
N GLY A 83 10.32 -6.20 12.74
CA GLY A 83 10.52 -5.27 13.87
C GLY A 83 9.31 -4.40 14.20
N PHE A 84 8.34 -4.21 13.30
CA PHE A 84 7.11 -3.46 13.58
C PHE A 84 6.00 -4.38 14.13
N ASP A 85 5.32 -3.96 15.18
CA ASP A 85 4.11 -4.64 15.65
C ASP A 85 2.92 -4.17 14.80
N LEU A 86 2.51 -5.00 13.84
CA LEU A 86 1.36 -4.71 12.97
C LEU A 86 0.02 -4.83 13.68
N ALA A 87 -0.01 -5.43 14.87
CA ALA A 87 -1.21 -5.54 15.70
C ALA A 87 -1.39 -4.34 16.64
N ASP A 88 -0.37 -3.49 16.80
CA ASP A 88 -0.42 -2.28 17.61
C ASP A 88 -1.41 -1.28 16.99
N PRO A 89 -2.32 -0.70 17.80
CA PRO A 89 -3.25 0.34 17.33
C PRO A 89 -2.56 1.61 16.78
N ASN A 90 -1.31 1.84 17.14
CA ASN A 90 -0.51 2.97 16.64
C ASN A 90 0.26 2.64 15.34
N THR A 91 0.18 1.41 14.85
CA THR A 91 0.78 1.01 13.58
C THR A 91 -0.28 0.94 12.48
N SER A 92 -0.02 1.59 11.35
CA SER A 92 -0.84 1.48 10.14
C SER A 92 0.02 1.37 8.89
N VAL A 93 -0.43 0.58 7.92
CA VAL A 93 0.29 0.32 6.68
C VAL A 93 -0.54 0.80 5.50
N SER A 94 0.08 1.52 4.56
CA SER A 94 -0.53 1.83 3.27
C SER A 94 0.24 1.14 2.16
N LEU A 95 -0.46 0.41 1.31
CA LEU A 95 0.09 -0.30 0.17
C LEU A 95 -0.26 0.45 -1.11
N THR A 96 0.74 1.09 -1.73
CA THR A 96 0.55 1.86 -2.96
C THR A 96 0.73 0.93 -4.15
N ILE A 97 -0.32 0.17 -4.45
CA ILE A 97 -0.33 -0.85 -5.50
C ILE A 97 -1.75 -0.99 -6.09
N ASN A 98 -1.86 -1.33 -7.36
CA ASN A 98 -3.13 -1.37 -8.09
C ASN A 98 -3.41 -2.74 -8.73
N GLY A 99 -2.90 -3.03 -9.91
CA GLY A 99 -3.16 -4.30 -10.60
C GLY A 99 -2.92 -5.55 -9.73
N PRO A 100 -1.74 -5.73 -9.14
CA PRO A 100 -1.44 -6.87 -8.27
C PRO A 100 -1.88 -6.69 -6.82
N ALA A 101 -2.67 -5.67 -6.49
CA ALA A 101 -3.13 -5.38 -5.12
C ALA A 101 -3.70 -6.60 -4.38
N PRO A 102 -4.53 -7.47 -4.97
CA PRO A 102 -5.05 -8.65 -4.28
C PRO A 102 -3.95 -9.60 -3.81
N ALA A 103 -2.93 -9.85 -4.64
CA ALA A 103 -1.80 -10.72 -4.30
C ALA A 103 -0.94 -10.10 -3.18
N ILE A 104 -0.58 -8.83 -3.31
CA ILE A 104 0.22 -8.10 -2.31
C ILE A 104 -0.52 -8.01 -0.97
N MET A 105 -1.82 -7.74 -0.99
CA MET A 105 -2.62 -7.72 0.23
C MET A 105 -2.71 -9.12 0.88
N ALA A 106 -2.86 -10.17 0.08
CA ALA A 106 -2.86 -11.53 0.58
C ALA A 106 -1.50 -11.90 1.23
N MET A 107 -0.38 -11.51 0.60
CA MET A 107 0.96 -11.68 1.18
C MET A 107 1.11 -10.91 2.50
N PHE A 108 0.61 -9.66 2.57
CA PHE A 108 0.65 -8.86 3.79
C PHE A 108 -0.13 -9.52 4.94
N VAL A 109 -1.35 -9.98 4.67
CA VAL A 109 -2.16 -10.68 5.68
C VAL A 109 -1.53 -12.01 6.07
N ALA A 110 -0.98 -12.77 5.12
CA ALA A 110 -0.29 -14.03 5.40
C ALA A 110 0.95 -13.82 6.27
N ALA A 111 1.79 -12.83 5.94
CA ALA A 111 2.97 -12.45 6.74
C ALA A 111 2.57 -12.05 8.17
N ALA A 112 1.52 -11.24 8.32
CA ALA A 112 0.98 -10.88 9.63
C ALA A 112 0.48 -12.11 10.42
N LYS A 113 -0.24 -13.02 9.78
CA LYS A 113 -0.73 -14.25 10.43
C LYS A 113 0.40 -15.19 10.84
N ARG A 114 1.44 -15.34 10.01
CA ARG A 114 2.62 -16.13 10.36
C ARG A 114 3.31 -15.62 11.62
N ARG A 115 3.38 -14.31 11.77
CA ARG A 115 4.10 -13.67 12.88
C ARG A 115 3.26 -13.51 14.14
N PHE A 116 2.01 -13.13 14.04
CA PHE A 116 1.14 -12.76 15.18
C PHE A 116 0.03 -13.78 15.45
N GLY A 117 -0.10 -14.81 14.63
CA GLY A 117 -1.13 -15.85 14.75
C GLY A 117 -2.48 -15.47 14.11
N ALA A 118 -3.39 -16.44 14.14
CA ALA A 118 -4.74 -16.26 13.62
C ALA A 118 -5.51 -15.21 14.43
N GLY A 119 -6.34 -14.43 13.73
CA GLY A 119 -7.13 -13.34 14.34
C GLY A 119 -6.45 -11.99 14.32
N VAL A 120 -5.15 -11.91 13.93
CA VAL A 120 -4.44 -10.63 13.79
C VAL A 120 -5.08 -9.74 12.73
N GLU A 121 -5.69 -10.33 11.71
CA GLU A 121 -6.37 -9.60 10.63
C GLU A 121 -7.40 -8.59 11.13
N LYS A 122 -8.05 -8.88 12.26
CA LYS A 122 -9.00 -7.95 12.89
C LYS A 122 -8.34 -6.72 13.54
N LYS A 123 -7.02 -6.77 13.73
CA LYS A 123 -6.24 -5.69 14.33
C LYS A 123 -5.50 -4.86 13.31
N LEU A 124 -5.22 -5.42 12.12
CA LEU A 124 -4.50 -4.73 11.06
C LEU A 124 -5.19 -3.44 10.68
N ARG A 125 -4.40 -2.38 10.55
CA ARG A 125 -4.86 -1.03 10.17
C ARG A 125 -4.14 -0.57 8.94
N GLY A 126 -4.85 0.04 8.03
CA GLY A 126 -4.20 0.60 6.86
C GLY A 126 -5.13 0.74 5.67
N THR A 127 -4.51 0.81 4.52
CA THR A 127 -5.21 0.95 3.24
C THR A 127 -4.40 0.32 2.12
N VAL A 128 -5.08 -0.10 1.08
CA VAL A 128 -4.49 -0.43 -0.21
C VAL A 128 -5.06 0.53 -1.25
N GLN A 129 -4.26 0.95 -2.23
CA GLN A 129 -4.73 1.87 -3.25
C GLN A 129 -5.76 1.19 -4.16
N ALA A 130 -5.39 0.15 -4.88
CA ALA A 130 -6.26 -0.69 -5.73
C ALA A 130 -7.22 0.11 -6.64
N ASP A 131 -6.79 1.28 -7.11
CA ASP A 131 -7.56 2.16 -7.99
C ASP A 131 -7.37 1.73 -9.45
N ILE A 132 -8.23 0.84 -9.91
CA ILE A 132 -8.19 0.31 -11.28
C ILE A 132 -8.64 1.35 -12.31
N LEU A 133 -9.56 2.22 -11.96
CA LEU A 133 -10.06 3.22 -12.90
C LEU A 133 -8.99 4.23 -13.29
N LYS A 134 -8.16 4.68 -12.35
CA LYS A 134 -7.05 5.58 -12.67
C LYS A 134 -5.95 4.91 -13.49
N GLU A 135 -5.78 3.59 -13.39
CA GLU A 135 -4.87 2.84 -14.26
C GLU A 135 -5.32 2.92 -15.72
N VAL A 136 -6.62 2.76 -15.97
CA VAL A 136 -7.20 2.88 -17.31
C VAL A 136 -7.13 4.31 -17.84
N GLN A 137 -7.36 5.30 -16.97
CA GLN A 137 -7.52 6.70 -17.38
C GLN A 137 -6.20 7.46 -17.49
N ALA A 138 -5.21 7.16 -16.67
CA ALA A 138 -4.04 8.02 -16.51
C ALA A 138 -2.69 7.28 -16.41
N GLN A 139 -2.57 6.21 -15.65
CA GLN A 139 -1.28 5.59 -15.35
C GLN A 139 -0.89 4.47 -16.33
N ASN A 140 -1.89 3.78 -16.90
CA ASN A 140 -1.69 2.74 -17.92
C ASN A 140 -0.86 1.52 -17.46
N GLU A 141 -0.90 1.18 -16.18
CA GLU A 141 -0.27 -0.01 -15.62
C GLU A 141 -1.28 -1.16 -15.52
N MET A 142 -1.78 -1.60 -16.67
CA MET A 142 -2.82 -2.63 -16.77
C MET A 142 -2.22 -4.03 -16.74
N LEU A 143 -2.44 -4.77 -15.66
CA LEU A 143 -2.02 -6.17 -15.53
C LEU A 143 -3.04 -7.14 -16.11
N PHE A 144 -4.32 -6.88 -15.89
CA PHE A 144 -5.44 -7.66 -16.39
C PHE A 144 -6.42 -6.78 -17.19
N PRO A 145 -7.29 -7.36 -18.03
CA PRO A 145 -8.40 -6.61 -18.62
C PRO A 145 -9.23 -5.91 -17.54
N THR A 146 -9.76 -4.74 -17.84
CA THR A 146 -10.48 -3.88 -16.87
C THR A 146 -11.57 -4.62 -16.11
N GLU A 147 -12.38 -5.43 -16.80
CA GLU A 147 -13.46 -6.21 -16.17
C GLU A 147 -12.93 -7.20 -15.13
N ALA A 148 -11.85 -7.93 -15.45
CA ALA A 148 -11.22 -8.85 -14.52
C ALA A 148 -10.60 -8.12 -13.33
N SER A 149 -9.94 -6.97 -13.57
CA SER A 149 -9.36 -6.14 -12.52
C SER A 149 -10.42 -5.61 -11.55
N LEU A 150 -11.57 -5.16 -12.07
CA LEU A 150 -12.68 -4.72 -11.24
C LEU A 150 -13.30 -5.88 -10.44
N ARG A 151 -13.36 -7.08 -11.00
CA ARG A 151 -13.81 -8.28 -10.27
C ARG A 151 -12.88 -8.58 -9.10
N PHE A 152 -11.56 -8.60 -9.32
CA PHE A 152 -10.58 -8.79 -8.25
C PHE A 152 -10.66 -7.70 -7.18
N LEU A 153 -10.91 -6.45 -7.58
CA LEU A 153 -11.12 -5.36 -6.62
C LEU A 153 -12.34 -5.64 -5.73
N LEU A 154 -13.47 -6.05 -6.31
CA LEU A 154 -14.68 -6.36 -5.55
C LEU A 154 -14.47 -7.52 -4.58
N ASP A 155 -13.84 -8.61 -5.02
CA ASP A 155 -13.52 -9.76 -4.17
C ASP A 155 -12.60 -9.35 -3.00
N MET A 156 -11.62 -8.47 -3.24
CA MET A 156 -10.75 -7.92 -2.20
C MET A 156 -11.50 -7.00 -1.23
N MET A 157 -12.43 -6.19 -1.73
CA MET A 157 -13.28 -5.34 -0.89
C MET A 157 -14.18 -6.19 0.01
N GLU A 158 -14.82 -7.23 -0.54
CA GLU A 158 -15.65 -8.17 0.22
C GLU A 158 -14.85 -8.83 1.35
N TYR A 159 -13.69 -9.40 1.03
CA TYR A 159 -12.78 -9.95 2.02
C TYR A 159 -12.39 -8.92 3.11
N SER A 160 -12.13 -7.68 2.71
CA SER A 160 -11.73 -6.63 3.66
C SER A 160 -12.87 -6.27 4.61
N VAL A 161 -14.10 -6.15 4.10
CA VAL A 161 -15.27 -5.86 4.93
C VAL A 161 -15.53 -6.98 5.95
N GLU A 162 -15.36 -8.22 5.53
CA GLU A 162 -15.61 -9.38 6.39
C GLU A 162 -14.49 -9.65 7.41
N CYS A 163 -13.23 -9.51 6.99
CA CYS A 163 -12.08 -9.99 7.74
C CYS A 163 -11.21 -8.89 8.34
N LEU A 164 -11.21 -7.67 7.77
CA LEU A 164 -10.29 -6.58 8.10
C LEU A 164 -11.05 -5.30 8.52
N PRO A 165 -11.73 -5.28 9.66
CA PRO A 165 -12.68 -4.20 10.03
C PRO A 165 -12.01 -2.82 10.20
N ARG A 166 -10.69 -2.72 10.17
CA ARG A 166 -9.91 -1.48 10.33
C ARG A 166 -9.08 -1.16 9.09
N TRP A 167 -9.41 -1.76 7.96
CA TRP A 167 -8.71 -1.62 6.68
C TRP A 167 -9.59 -0.91 5.66
N TYR A 168 -9.01 0.04 4.95
CA TYR A 168 -9.67 0.69 3.82
C TYR A 168 -9.24 -0.03 2.53
N PRO A 169 -10.17 -0.71 1.84
CA PRO A 169 -9.84 -1.60 0.73
C PRO A 169 -9.57 -0.89 -0.59
N VAL A 170 -9.83 0.40 -0.67
CA VAL A 170 -9.58 1.22 -1.85
C VAL A 170 -9.21 2.64 -1.44
N SER A 171 -8.36 3.28 -2.22
CA SER A 171 -7.97 4.68 -2.05
C SER A 171 -7.95 5.35 -3.41
N VAL A 172 -8.92 6.21 -3.68
CA VAL A 172 -9.01 6.99 -4.91
C VAL A 172 -8.09 8.20 -4.83
N SER A 173 -7.22 8.39 -5.85
CA SER A 173 -6.27 9.49 -5.89
C SER A 173 -6.37 10.27 -7.19
N GLY A 174 -6.69 11.56 -7.07
CA GLY A 174 -6.68 12.51 -8.19
C GLY A 174 -5.29 12.90 -8.68
N TYR A 175 -4.22 12.54 -7.96
CA TYR A 175 -2.84 12.90 -8.31
C TYR A 175 -2.47 12.48 -9.73
N HIS A 176 -2.77 11.24 -10.11
CA HIS A 176 -2.41 10.68 -11.42
C HIS A 176 -3.16 11.38 -12.57
N ILE A 177 -4.41 11.76 -12.34
CA ILE A 177 -5.23 12.52 -13.30
C ILE A 177 -4.61 13.90 -13.52
N SER A 178 -4.18 14.57 -12.45
CA SER A 178 -3.47 15.85 -12.52
C SER A 178 -2.14 15.74 -13.28
N GLN A 179 -1.35 14.71 -12.99
CA GLN A 179 -0.07 14.47 -13.68
C GLN A 179 -0.25 14.12 -15.17
N ALA A 180 -1.38 13.56 -15.55
CA ALA A 180 -1.75 13.32 -16.94
C ALA A 180 -2.18 14.62 -17.67
N GLY A 181 -2.16 15.78 -17.01
CA GLY A 181 -2.43 17.08 -17.61
C GLY A 181 -3.82 17.65 -17.33
N ALA A 182 -4.60 17.07 -16.43
CA ALA A 182 -5.90 17.59 -16.06
C ALA A 182 -5.81 18.89 -15.25
N THR A 183 -6.79 19.77 -15.49
CA THR A 183 -6.99 20.96 -14.66
C THR A 183 -7.47 20.57 -13.25
N PRO A 184 -7.32 21.43 -12.22
CA PRO A 184 -7.84 21.15 -10.87
C PRO A 184 -9.33 20.79 -10.83
N VAL A 185 -10.14 21.38 -11.69
CA VAL A 185 -11.58 21.07 -11.80
C VAL A 185 -11.80 19.66 -12.35
N GLN A 186 -11.07 19.29 -13.41
CA GLN A 186 -11.11 17.94 -13.97
C GLN A 186 -10.60 16.90 -12.98
N GLN A 187 -9.49 17.19 -12.30
CA GLN A 187 -8.96 16.32 -11.24
C GLN A 187 -10.02 16.06 -10.16
N ALA A 188 -10.67 17.09 -9.66
CA ALA A 188 -11.72 16.94 -8.66
C ALA A 188 -12.91 16.13 -9.19
N ALA A 189 -13.36 16.42 -10.43
CA ALA A 189 -14.46 15.70 -11.06
C ALA A 189 -14.18 14.20 -11.19
N PHE A 190 -13.04 13.82 -11.73
CA PHE A 190 -12.65 12.40 -11.87
C PHE A 190 -12.42 11.68 -10.53
N THR A 191 -12.00 12.42 -9.50
CA THR A 191 -11.78 11.83 -8.17
C THR A 191 -13.09 11.55 -7.44
N LEU A 192 -14.13 12.34 -7.71
CA LEU A 192 -15.42 12.27 -7.01
C LEU A 192 -16.51 11.52 -7.77
N SER A 193 -16.28 11.18 -9.04
CA SER A 193 -17.22 10.42 -9.87
C SER A 193 -17.13 8.93 -9.63
#